data_95f83f312d5fe3a967db42935ce40219
#
_entry.id   95f83f312d5fe3a967db42935ce40219
#
_cell.length_a   1.000
_cell.length_b   1.000
_cell.length_c   1.000
_cell.angle_alpha   90.00
_cell.angle_beta   90.00
_cell.angle_gamma   90.00
#
_symmetry.space_group_name_H-M   'P 1'
#
loop_
_entity.id
_entity.type
_entity.pdbx_description
1 polymer ?
#
loop_
_entity_poly.entity_id
_entity_poly.type
_entity_poly.pdbx_seq_one_letter_code
_entity_poly.pdbx_strand_id
1 'polypeptide(L)'
;TYSIKNPQASYCGDYIVVASKNGNEIALLDSDGQMKKFSVSYPIVDLEVAKQGVIALILHGDNGNYIELYDAAQKKLVSIKVTSDQNGYPMDIDLSSDGQNLLVSYLVVDGINVKSRVALYNFGQEGEDSGDQMIGGFDFKDTVIPKVSFMGDSKAVAIGDDQMIFFKVGK
;
A
#
# COMPACT_ATOMS: atom_id res chain seq x y z
N THR A 1 23.41 13.54 6.76
CA THR A 1 23.30 12.11 7.09
C THR A 1 22.10 11.89 8.01
N TYR A 2 21.28 10.91 7.72
CA TYR A 2 20.13 10.53 8.53
C TYR A 2 20.23 9.04 8.86
N SER A 3 20.12 8.71 10.14
CA SER A 3 20.19 7.33 10.60
C SER A 3 18.79 6.82 10.89
N ILE A 4 18.43 5.68 10.30
CA ILE A 4 17.17 5.01 10.50
C ILE A 4 17.42 3.52 10.78
N LYS A 5 16.67 2.92 11.69
CA LYS A 5 16.78 1.49 12.00
C LYS A 5 15.85 0.69 11.10
N ASN A 6 16.32 -0.48 10.64
CA ASN A 6 15.57 -1.35 9.72
C ASN A 6 14.91 -0.56 8.57
N PRO A 7 15.70 0.11 7.73
CA PRO A 7 15.15 0.97 6.70
C PRO A 7 14.42 0.13 5.64
N GLN A 8 13.27 0.61 5.24
CA GLN A 8 12.57 0.26 4.01
C GLN A 8 12.38 1.52 3.19
N ALA A 9 12.40 1.41 1.88
CA ALA A 9 12.33 2.54 0.99
C ALA A 9 11.56 2.21 -0.29
N SER A 10 10.83 3.19 -0.79
CA SER A 10 10.25 3.20 -2.12
C SER A 10 10.63 4.48 -2.85
N TYR A 11 10.62 4.44 -4.17
CA TYR A 11 10.90 5.62 -4.99
C TYR A 11 10.00 5.68 -6.22
N CYS A 12 9.60 6.88 -6.59
CA CYS A 12 8.84 7.12 -7.81
C CYS A 12 9.09 8.55 -8.30
N GLY A 13 9.48 8.69 -9.58
CA GLY A 13 9.82 10.01 -10.14
C GLY A 13 10.93 10.69 -9.33
N ASP A 14 10.62 11.88 -8.82
CA ASP A 14 11.56 12.73 -8.08
C ASP A 14 11.52 12.51 -6.55
N TYR A 15 10.79 11.50 -6.08
CA TYR A 15 10.60 11.26 -4.66
C TYR A 15 11.17 9.92 -4.21
N ILE A 16 11.78 9.94 -3.03
CA ILE A 16 12.18 8.75 -2.27
C ILE A 16 11.54 8.86 -0.89
N VAL A 17 10.81 7.85 -0.47
CA VAL A 17 10.34 7.70 0.89
C VAL A 17 11.16 6.64 1.61
N VAL A 18 11.58 6.92 2.83
CA VAL A 18 12.28 5.97 3.69
C VAL A 18 11.59 5.93 5.04
N ALA A 19 11.32 4.74 5.53
CA ALA A 19 10.71 4.55 6.85
C ALA A 19 11.44 3.47 7.65
N SER A 20 11.26 3.50 8.95
CA SER A 20 11.69 2.44 9.87
C SER A 20 10.65 1.32 9.85
N LYS A 21 11.01 0.14 9.37
CA LYS A 21 10.11 -1.04 9.43
C LYS A 21 9.80 -1.38 10.88
N ASN A 22 8.53 -1.55 11.21
CA ASN A 22 8.00 -1.70 12.56
C ASN A 22 8.26 -0.49 13.50
N GLY A 23 8.68 0.64 12.95
CA GLY A 23 8.72 1.94 13.62
C GLY A 23 7.64 2.86 13.06
N ASN A 24 7.66 4.12 13.45
CA ASN A 24 6.67 5.10 13.03
C ASN A 24 7.28 6.37 12.39
N GLU A 25 8.57 6.37 12.14
CA GLU A 25 9.26 7.51 11.53
C GLU A 25 9.37 7.35 10.02
N ILE A 26 9.11 8.46 9.31
CA ILE A 26 9.14 8.56 7.85
C ILE A 26 9.99 9.76 7.46
N ALA A 27 10.78 9.60 6.41
CA ALA A 27 11.47 10.69 5.73
C ALA A 27 11.11 10.65 4.24
N LEU A 28 10.57 11.74 3.72
CA LEU A 28 10.34 11.98 2.30
C LEU A 28 11.43 12.89 1.77
N LEU A 29 12.13 12.47 0.74
CA LEU A 29 13.17 13.24 0.04
C LEU A 29 12.67 13.55 -1.37
N ASP A 30 12.94 14.75 -1.85
CA ASP A 30 12.73 15.17 -3.23
C ASP A 30 14.05 15.28 -4.02
N SER A 31 13.94 15.49 -5.33
CA SER A 31 15.10 15.62 -6.23
C SER A 31 15.99 16.84 -5.91
N ASP A 32 15.46 17.86 -5.24
CA ASP A 32 16.22 19.03 -4.79
C ASP A 32 17.02 18.76 -3.52
N GLY A 33 16.93 17.55 -2.97
CA GLY A 33 17.60 17.12 -1.76
C GLY A 33 16.94 17.63 -0.48
N GLN A 34 15.71 18.15 -0.57
CA GLN A 34 14.94 18.53 0.61
C GLN A 34 14.39 17.29 1.28
N MET A 35 14.54 17.23 2.60
CA MET A 35 14.04 16.14 3.43
C MET A 35 12.96 16.62 4.37
N LYS A 36 11.79 16.04 4.27
CA LYS A 36 10.68 16.24 5.20
C LYS A 36 10.53 15.00 6.07
N LYS A 37 10.35 15.18 7.38
CA LYS A 37 10.21 14.11 8.35
C LYS A 37 8.92 14.25 9.13
N PHE A 38 8.27 13.13 9.37
CA PHE A 38 7.08 13.05 10.22
C PHE A 38 6.95 11.67 10.85
N SER A 39 6.01 11.54 11.75
CA SER A 39 5.71 10.26 12.40
C SER A 39 4.23 9.95 12.24
N VAL A 40 3.93 8.64 12.14
CA VAL A 40 2.57 8.11 12.11
C VAL A 40 2.20 7.48 13.44
N SER A 41 0.90 7.21 13.65
CA SER A 41 0.38 6.76 14.95
C SER A 41 0.73 5.32 15.28
N TYR A 42 0.95 4.47 14.27
CA TYR A 42 1.18 3.04 14.43
C TYR A 42 2.44 2.59 13.68
N PRO A 43 3.02 1.44 14.05
CA PRO A 43 4.15 0.85 13.35
C PRO A 43 3.89 0.62 11.87
N ILE A 44 4.87 0.98 11.04
CA ILE A 44 4.83 0.85 9.59
C ILE A 44 5.19 -0.58 9.20
N VAL A 45 4.29 -1.24 8.47
CA VAL A 45 4.48 -2.58 7.90
C VAL A 45 5.07 -2.48 6.51
N ASP A 46 4.49 -1.63 5.67
CA ASP A 46 4.89 -1.43 4.29
C ASP A 46 4.61 0.00 3.81
N LEU A 47 5.27 0.41 2.72
CA LEU A 47 5.17 1.77 2.19
C LEU A 47 5.44 1.82 0.68
N GLU A 48 4.74 2.76 0.02
CA GLU A 48 4.98 3.12 -1.37
C GLU A 48 4.86 4.63 -1.59
N VAL A 49 5.48 5.14 -2.65
CA VAL A 49 5.39 6.55 -3.03
C VAL A 49 5.06 6.73 -4.50
N ALA A 50 4.23 7.72 -4.83
CA ALA A 50 3.87 8.12 -6.20
C ALA A 50 4.69 9.33 -6.69
N LYS A 51 4.64 9.62 -7.99
CA LYS A 51 5.41 10.70 -8.65
C LYS A 51 5.22 12.09 -8.07
N GLN A 52 4.05 12.39 -7.48
CA GLN A 52 3.76 13.68 -6.84
C GLN A 52 4.06 13.70 -5.34
N GLY A 53 4.74 12.67 -4.82
CA GLY A 53 5.09 12.55 -3.41
C GLY A 53 3.95 12.11 -2.50
N VAL A 54 2.87 11.54 -3.07
CA VAL A 54 1.85 10.84 -2.27
C VAL A 54 2.44 9.55 -1.73
N ILE A 55 2.29 9.33 -0.44
CA ILE A 55 2.81 8.16 0.27
C ILE A 55 1.63 7.29 0.69
N ALA A 56 1.67 5.99 0.36
CA ALA A 56 0.78 4.98 0.89
C ALA A 56 1.48 4.14 1.94
N LEU A 57 0.79 3.82 3.02
CA LEU A 57 1.32 3.08 4.17
C LEU A 57 0.36 1.96 4.58
N ILE A 58 0.92 0.80 4.95
CA ILE A 58 0.25 -0.15 5.82
C ILE A 58 0.78 0.06 7.23
N LEU A 59 -0.13 0.27 8.18
CA LEU A 59 0.18 0.44 9.60
C LEU A 59 -0.47 -0.68 10.41
N HIS A 60 0.26 -1.16 11.43
CA HIS A 60 -0.24 -2.20 12.34
C HIS A 60 -0.72 -1.57 13.63
N GLY A 61 -2.03 -1.43 13.79
CA GLY A 61 -2.65 -0.90 15.01
C GLY A 61 -3.14 -1.98 15.97
N ASP A 62 -3.51 -1.59 17.18
CA ASP A 62 -3.93 -2.50 18.26
C ASP A 62 -5.18 -3.33 17.93
N ASN A 63 -6.10 -2.77 17.14
CA ASN A 63 -7.40 -3.36 16.80
C ASN A 63 -7.61 -3.53 15.29
N GLY A 64 -6.55 -3.80 14.55
CA GLY A 64 -6.56 -3.98 13.09
C GLY A 64 -5.45 -3.18 12.40
N ASN A 65 -5.36 -3.33 11.09
CA ASN A 65 -4.41 -2.60 10.29
C ASN A 65 -5.07 -1.34 9.70
N TYR A 66 -4.24 -0.40 9.28
CA TYR A 66 -4.70 0.82 8.61
C TYR A 66 -3.94 1.00 7.30
N ILE A 67 -4.67 1.35 6.26
CA ILE A 67 -4.11 1.88 5.03
C ILE A 67 -4.25 3.40 5.11
N GLU A 68 -3.14 4.11 5.12
CA GLU A 68 -3.14 5.56 5.19
C GLU A 68 -2.38 6.18 4.02
N LEU A 69 -2.94 7.26 3.47
CA LEU A 69 -2.29 8.07 2.45
C LEU A 69 -1.95 9.44 3.01
N TYR A 70 -0.77 9.92 2.62
CA TYR A 70 -0.27 11.26 2.95
C TYR A 70 0.20 11.99 1.69
N ASP A 71 -0.02 13.28 1.61
CA ASP A 71 0.56 14.11 0.56
C ASP A 71 2.02 14.52 0.86
N ALA A 72 2.68 15.14 -0.12
CA ALA A 72 4.05 15.63 0.02
C ALA A 72 4.21 16.75 1.09
N ALA A 73 3.11 17.33 1.56
CA ALA A 73 3.08 18.28 2.68
C ALA A 73 2.84 17.59 4.03
N GLN A 74 2.81 16.24 4.07
CA GLN A 74 2.59 15.42 5.28
C GLN A 74 1.16 15.46 5.82
N LYS A 75 0.21 15.95 5.03
CA LYS A 75 -1.20 15.93 5.39
C LYS A 75 -1.78 14.54 5.09
N LYS A 76 -2.46 13.96 6.07
CA LYS A 76 -3.22 12.72 5.86
C LYS A 76 -4.41 12.98 4.92
N LEU A 77 -4.45 12.24 3.82
CA LEU A 77 -5.51 12.31 2.81
C LEU A 77 -6.59 11.26 3.07
N VAL A 78 -6.18 10.02 3.39
CA VAL A 78 -7.07 8.88 3.57
C VAL A 78 -6.63 8.07 4.78
N SER A 79 -7.59 7.44 5.46
CA SER A 79 -7.35 6.42 6.48
C SER A 79 -8.46 5.37 6.40
N ILE A 80 -8.09 4.14 6.00
CA ILE A 80 -8.99 3.00 5.89
C ILE A 80 -8.60 1.99 6.95
N LYS A 81 -9.54 1.63 7.83
CA LYS A 81 -9.34 0.55 8.79
C LYS A 81 -9.60 -0.79 8.11
N VAL A 82 -8.64 -1.69 8.23
CA VAL A 82 -8.69 -3.04 7.68
C VAL A 82 -8.66 -4.03 8.83
N THR A 83 -9.68 -4.89 8.91
CA THR A 83 -9.75 -5.94 9.93
C THR A 83 -9.49 -7.31 9.32
N SER A 84 -8.86 -8.19 10.09
CA SER A 84 -8.57 -9.57 9.65
C SER A 84 -9.80 -10.36 9.27
N ASP A 85 -10.93 -10.09 9.93
CA ASP A 85 -12.20 -10.80 9.72
C ASP A 85 -12.85 -10.46 8.37
N GLN A 86 -12.67 -9.22 7.91
CA GLN A 86 -13.30 -8.74 6.68
C GLN A 86 -12.37 -8.83 5.45
N ASN A 87 -11.13 -8.45 5.63
CA ASN A 87 -10.18 -8.27 4.52
C ASN A 87 -9.03 -9.29 4.55
N GLY A 88 -8.65 -9.78 5.72
CA GLY A 88 -7.44 -10.53 5.94
C GLY A 88 -6.27 -9.66 6.43
N TYR A 89 -5.08 -10.23 6.49
CA TYR A 89 -3.85 -9.54 6.90
C TYR A 89 -3.17 -8.94 5.66
N PRO A 90 -2.96 -7.62 5.59
CA PRO A 90 -2.25 -7.01 4.48
C PRO A 90 -0.78 -7.48 4.46
N MET A 91 -0.32 -7.94 3.31
CA MET A 91 1.03 -8.46 3.12
C MET A 91 1.91 -7.52 2.31
N ASP A 92 1.34 -6.89 1.29
CA ASP A 92 2.08 -6.07 0.35
C ASP A 92 1.17 -5.02 -0.27
N ILE A 93 1.73 -3.88 -0.64
CA ILE A 93 1.05 -2.83 -1.38
C ILE A 93 1.87 -2.40 -2.58
N ASP A 94 1.21 -1.86 -3.59
CA ASP A 94 1.84 -1.06 -4.62
C ASP A 94 0.90 0.08 -5.04
N LEU A 95 1.47 1.27 -5.20
CA LEU A 95 0.76 2.50 -5.53
C LEU A 95 1.03 2.84 -7.01
N SER A 96 -0.03 3.12 -7.77
CA SER A 96 0.13 3.59 -9.15
C SER A 96 0.95 4.88 -9.19
N SER A 97 1.68 5.08 -10.29
CA SER A 97 2.61 6.22 -10.39
C SER A 97 1.92 7.58 -10.31
N ASP A 98 0.64 7.64 -10.63
CA ASP A 98 -0.22 8.83 -10.49
C ASP A 98 -0.82 8.98 -9.08
N GLY A 99 -0.61 8.00 -8.19
CA GLY A 99 -1.10 8.00 -6.82
C GLY A 99 -2.61 7.82 -6.65
N GLN A 100 -3.33 7.45 -7.71
CA GLN A 100 -4.78 7.32 -7.65
C GLN A 100 -5.24 5.90 -7.31
N ASN A 101 -4.46 4.88 -7.65
CA ASN A 101 -4.83 3.49 -7.43
C ASN A 101 -3.83 2.80 -6.52
N LEU A 102 -4.33 2.00 -5.58
CA LEU A 102 -3.53 1.17 -4.68
C LEU A 102 -3.97 -0.28 -4.80
N LEU A 103 -3.01 -1.15 -5.05
CA LEU A 103 -3.17 -2.59 -4.89
C LEU A 103 -2.77 -2.99 -3.49
N VAL A 104 -3.55 -3.87 -2.88
CA VAL A 104 -3.23 -4.48 -1.59
C VAL A 104 -3.40 -5.97 -1.69
N SER A 105 -2.36 -6.73 -1.36
CA SER A 105 -2.47 -8.17 -1.17
C SER A 105 -2.77 -8.49 0.28
N TYR A 106 -3.76 -9.36 0.49
CA TYR A 106 -4.18 -9.84 1.82
C TYR A 106 -4.02 -11.34 1.94
N LEU A 107 -3.57 -11.77 3.10
CA LEU A 107 -3.63 -13.16 3.53
C LEU A 107 -4.94 -13.38 4.31
N VAL A 108 -5.80 -14.23 3.82
CA VAL A 108 -7.08 -14.58 4.44
C VAL A 108 -6.97 -15.98 5.04
N VAL A 109 -7.17 -16.09 6.34
CA VAL A 109 -7.17 -17.37 7.07
C VAL A 109 -8.62 -17.77 7.36
N ASP A 110 -9.04 -18.90 6.82
CA ASP A 110 -10.39 -19.42 6.95
C ASP A 110 -10.32 -20.86 7.49
N GLY A 111 -10.35 -20.99 8.81
CA GLY A 111 -10.11 -22.26 9.48
C GLY A 111 -8.69 -22.79 9.25
N ILE A 112 -8.56 -23.93 8.59
CA ILE A 112 -7.27 -24.53 8.21
C ILE A 112 -6.79 -24.09 6.82
N ASN A 113 -7.63 -23.37 6.07
CA ASN A 113 -7.31 -22.93 4.71
C ASN A 113 -6.72 -21.54 4.73
N VAL A 114 -5.71 -21.35 3.90
CA VAL A 114 -5.08 -20.07 3.64
C VAL A 114 -5.33 -19.70 2.19
N LYS A 115 -5.81 -18.50 1.97
CA LYS A 115 -6.08 -17.96 0.64
C LYS A 115 -5.62 -16.51 0.56
N SER A 116 -5.44 -15.98 -0.61
CA SER A 116 -5.12 -14.57 -0.80
C SER A 116 -6.27 -13.83 -1.45
N ARG A 117 -6.35 -12.56 -1.11
CA ARG A 117 -7.18 -11.57 -1.79
C ARG A 117 -6.29 -10.44 -2.28
N VAL A 118 -6.45 -10.03 -3.52
CA VAL A 118 -5.87 -8.78 -4.03
C VAL A 118 -7.01 -7.80 -4.19
N ALA A 119 -6.97 -6.69 -3.46
CA ALA A 119 -7.95 -5.61 -3.55
C ALA A 119 -7.37 -4.41 -4.30
N LEU A 120 -8.23 -3.74 -5.06
CA LEU A 120 -7.93 -2.50 -5.76
C LEU A 120 -8.72 -1.37 -5.11
N TYR A 121 -8.00 -0.37 -4.61
CA TYR A 121 -8.55 0.87 -4.08
C TYR A 121 -8.31 2.00 -5.08
N ASN A 122 -9.26 2.93 -5.16
CA ASN A 122 -9.13 4.16 -5.95
C ASN A 122 -9.40 5.37 -5.07
N PHE A 123 -8.54 6.39 -5.15
CA PHE A 123 -8.62 7.60 -4.34
C PHE A 123 -9.09 8.82 -5.15
N GLY A 124 -9.66 8.58 -6.32
CA GLY A 124 -10.39 9.55 -7.13
C GLY A 124 -11.89 9.37 -7.01
N GLN A 125 -12.63 9.95 -7.95
CA GLN A 125 -14.09 9.95 -7.96
C GLN A 125 -14.70 8.53 -7.92
N GLU A 126 -14.11 7.56 -8.63
CA GLU A 126 -14.62 6.19 -8.66
C GLU A 126 -14.59 5.53 -7.26
N GLY A 127 -13.55 5.79 -6.48
CA GLY A 127 -13.44 5.30 -5.10
C GLY A 127 -14.36 6.04 -4.13
N GLU A 128 -14.54 7.35 -4.31
CA GLU A 128 -15.51 8.12 -3.51
C GLU A 128 -16.94 7.61 -3.73
N ASP A 129 -17.30 7.27 -4.96
CA ASP A 129 -18.61 6.73 -5.32
C ASP A 129 -18.85 5.32 -4.72
N SER A 130 -17.81 4.53 -4.48
CA SER A 130 -17.91 3.20 -3.82
C SER A 130 -18.14 3.29 -2.31
N GLY A 131 -17.79 4.39 -1.69
CA GLY A 131 -17.96 4.67 -0.26
C GLY A 131 -16.87 4.14 0.66
N ASP A 132 -16.15 3.08 0.28
CA ASP A 132 -15.03 2.48 1.02
C ASP A 132 -13.71 2.52 0.24
N GLN A 133 -13.69 3.24 -0.87
CA GLN A 133 -12.57 3.38 -1.80
C GLN A 133 -12.20 2.08 -2.55
N MET A 134 -12.77 0.93 -2.22
CA MET A 134 -12.50 -0.33 -2.88
C MET A 134 -13.35 -0.48 -4.14
N ILE A 135 -12.72 -0.51 -5.30
CA ILE A 135 -13.40 -0.57 -6.61
C ILE A 135 -13.34 -1.96 -7.25
N GLY A 136 -12.60 -2.90 -6.67
CA GLY A 136 -12.51 -4.26 -7.17
C GLY A 136 -11.52 -5.13 -6.43
N GLY A 137 -11.42 -6.38 -6.87
CA GLY A 137 -10.46 -7.34 -6.31
C GLY A 137 -10.66 -8.75 -6.83
N PHE A 138 -9.72 -9.63 -6.45
CA PHE A 138 -9.71 -11.05 -6.81
C PHE A 138 -9.40 -11.90 -5.59
N ASP A 139 -10.13 -13.00 -5.42
CA ASP A 139 -9.86 -14.02 -4.41
C ASP A 139 -9.12 -15.22 -5.04
N PHE A 140 -8.00 -15.61 -4.45
CA PHE A 140 -7.18 -16.76 -4.85
C PHE A 140 -7.30 -17.84 -3.78
N LYS A 141 -7.92 -18.97 -4.13
CA LYS A 141 -8.32 -19.99 -3.14
C LYS A 141 -7.16 -20.85 -2.65
N ASP A 142 -6.20 -21.14 -3.53
CA ASP A 142 -5.13 -22.12 -3.30
C ASP A 142 -3.74 -21.54 -3.57
N THR A 143 -3.62 -20.23 -3.68
CA THR A 143 -2.37 -19.51 -4.00
C THR A 143 -2.17 -18.41 -2.97
N VAL A 144 -0.96 -18.32 -2.42
CA VAL A 144 -0.53 -17.16 -1.61
C VAL A 144 0.09 -16.13 -2.53
N ILE A 145 -0.37 -14.88 -2.42
CA ILE A 145 0.12 -13.74 -3.23
C ILE A 145 0.94 -12.81 -2.32
N PRO A 146 2.24 -13.07 -2.14
CA PRO A 146 3.08 -12.25 -1.27
C PRO A 146 3.47 -10.90 -1.88
N LYS A 147 3.26 -10.70 -3.19
CA LYS A 147 3.66 -9.47 -3.88
C LYS A 147 2.67 -9.08 -4.95
N VAL A 148 2.37 -7.77 -5.01
CA VAL A 148 1.62 -7.14 -6.10
C VAL A 148 2.45 -6.01 -6.69
N SER A 149 2.26 -5.70 -7.98
CA SER A 149 2.94 -4.56 -8.58
C SER A 149 2.18 -4.00 -9.78
N PHE A 150 2.16 -2.67 -9.89
CA PHE A 150 1.72 -1.99 -11.09
C PHE A 150 2.76 -2.11 -12.20
N MET A 151 2.28 -2.26 -13.41
CA MET A 151 3.06 -2.19 -14.65
C MET A 151 2.58 -0.97 -15.45
N GLY A 152 2.97 0.22 -15.03
CA GLY A 152 2.32 1.48 -15.42
C GLY A 152 0.99 1.67 -14.68
N ASP A 153 0.17 2.61 -15.11
CA ASP A 153 -1.02 3.02 -14.34
C ASP A 153 -2.28 2.17 -14.62
N SER A 154 -2.24 1.30 -15.64
CA SER A 154 -3.42 0.53 -16.10
C SER A 154 -3.24 -0.99 -16.14
N LYS A 155 -2.09 -1.49 -15.73
CA LYS A 155 -1.81 -2.93 -15.68
C LYS A 155 -1.12 -3.26 -14.37
N ALA A 156 -1.37 -4.47 -13.91
CA ALA A 156 -0.76 -4.97 -12.69
C ALA A 156 -0.46 -6.46 -12.76
N VAL A 157 0.40 -6.91 -11.87
CA VAL A 157 0.74 -8.31 -11.68
C VAL A 157 0.59 -8.68 -10.19
N ALA A 158 -0.04 -9.81 -9.94
CA ALA A 158 0.01 -10.48 -8.66
C ALA A 158 0.98 -11.66 -8.79
N ILE A 159 1.96 -11.71 -7.90
CA ILE A 159 3.01 -12.73 -7.90
C ILE A 159 2.70 -13.69 -6.75
N GLY A 160 2.31 -14.91 -7.12
CA GLY A 160 1.99 -15.98 -6.20
C GLY A 160 3.18 -16.92 -5.97
N ASP A 161 3.00 -17.83 -5.05
CA ASP A 161 3.95 -18.89 -4.72
C ASP A 161 4.11 -19.91 -5.85
N ASP A 162 3.11 -20.06 -6.72
CA ASP A 162 3.09 -21.02 -7.83
C ASP A 162 2.79 -20.40 -9.21
N GLN A 163 2.37 -19.13 -9.27
CA GLN A 163 1.94 -18.48 -10.51
C GLN A 163 2.09 -16.95 -10.48
N MET A 164 2.10 -16.35 -11.67
CA MET A 164 1.98 -14.90 -11.86
C MET A 164 0.70 -14.60 -12.64
N ILE A 165 -0.09 -13.66 -12.14
CA ILE A 165 -1.37 -13.29 -12.72
C ILE A 165 -1.29 -11.83 -13.17
N PHE A 166 -1.52 -11.60 -14.46
CA PHE A 166 -1.55 -10.26 -15.05
C PHE A 166 -3.00 -9.82 -15.22
N PHE A 167 -3.29 -8.58 -14.87
CA PHE A 167 -4.63 -8.02 -15.00
C PHE A 167 -4.59 -6.52 -15.36
N LYS A 168 -5.71 -6.04 -15.88
CA LYS A 168 -5.91 -4.62 -16.14
C LYS A 168 -6.53 -3.96 -14.92
N VAL A 169 -6.13 -2.73 -14.66
CA VAL A 169 -6.66 -1.85 -13.63
C VAL A 169 -7.48 -0.76 -14.31
N GLY A 170 -8.71 -0.57 -13.85
CA GLY A 170 -9.66 0.36 -14.45
C GLY A 170 -10.52 -0.27 -15.57
N LYS A 171 -11.49 0.51 -16.02
CA LYS A 171 -12.43 0.15 -17.10
C LYS A 171 -11.78 0.12 -18.46
#